data_1de972e65ac500df690c43d9e8586bcb
#
_entry.id   1de972e65ac500df690c43d9e8586bcb
#
_cell.length_a   1.000
_cell.length_b   1.000
_cell.length_c   1.000
_cell.angle_alpha   90.00
_cell.angle_beta   90.00
_cell.angle_gamma   90.00
#
_symmetry.space_group_name_H-M   'P 1'
#
loop_
_entity.id
_entity.type
_entity.pdbx_description
1 polymer ?
#
loop_
_entity_poly.entity_id
_entity_poly.type
_entity_poly.pdbx_seq_one_letter_code
_entity_poly.pdbx_strand_id
1 'polypeptide(L)'
;MATRNYTDEEIRYVQSLYRKTYYWNLCNRPGLGMAPGNVTMHQMIQMRFTKNYLKRFGNNILTETKLSSKIRITPDISIWEKIDFNRGIAKDPVLTIEITHTRQNDRYSNSTIRMAFDLFPSIMESFIYNYADDTWCRYFRGTDGKVYLEENRDYSQLLHCHLHTLLK
;
A
#
# COMPACT_ATOMS: atom_id res chain seq x y z
N MET A 1 -16.25 12.73 8.29
CA MET A 1 -15.31 13.52 7.49
C MET A 1 -15.80 13.54 6.06
N ALA A 2 -15.93 14.71 5.43
CA ALA A 2 -16.35 14.77 4.03
C ALA A 2 -15.18 14.26 3.17
N THR A 3 -15.40 13.21 2.39
CA THR A 3 -14.47 12.73 1.38
C THR A 3 -14.30 13.84 0.35
N ARG A 4 -13.11 14.43 0.27
CA ARG A 4 -12.79 15.41 -0.77
C ARG A 4 -12.81 14.68 -2.11
N ASN A 5 -13.80 14.98 -2.94
CA ASN A 5 -13.80 14.50 -4.32
C ASN A 5 -12.75 15.29 -5.10
N TYR A 6 -11.63 14.66 -5.44
CA TYR A 6 -10.64 15.26 -6.33
C TYR A 6 -11.22 15.39 -7.74
N THR A 7 -10.97 16.53 -8.36
CA THR A 7 -11.28 16.73 -9.79
C THR A 7 -10.35 15.89 -10.65
N ASP A 8 -10.76 15.58 -11.87
CA ASP A 8 -9.91 14.82 -12.82
C ASP A 8 -8.60 15.59 -13.13
N GLU A 9 -8.60 16.92 -13.01
CA GLU A 9 -7.43 17.77 -13.20
C GLU A 9 -6.45 17.66 -12.03
N GLU A 10 -6.92 17.69 -10.79
CA GLU A 10 -6.09 17.46 -9.60
C GLU A 10 -5.46 16.06 -9.63
N ILE A 11 -6.23 15.05 -10.01
CA ILE A 11 -5.74 13.68 -10.17
C ILE A 11 -4.62 13.61 -11.23
N ARG A 12 -4.82 14.22 -12.41
CA ARG A 12 -3.80 14.26 -13.47
C ARG A 12 -2.56 15.01 -13.03
N TYR A 13 -2.70 16.10 -12.31
CA TYR A 13 -1.58 16.88 -11.78
C TYR A 13 -0.73 16.03 -10.82
N VAL A 14 -1.34 15.40 -9.82
CA VAL A 14 -0.64 14.54 -8.87
C VAL A 14 0.04 13.37 -9.60
N GLN A 15 -0.66 12.70 -10.52
CA GLN A 15 -0.06 11.63 -11.33
C GLN A 15 1.14 12.12 -12.16
N SER A 16 1.11 13.36 -12.65
CA SER A 16 2.22 13.93 -13.43
C SER A 16 3.47 14.16 -12.59
N LEU A 17 3.31 14.50 -11.30
CA LEU A 17 4.43 14.70 -10.38
C LEU A 17 5.23 13.39 -10.17
N TYR A 18 4.51 12.26 -10.12
CA TYR A 18 5.11 10.94 -9.87
C TYR A 18 5.48 10.17 -11.14
N ARG A 19 4.90 10.56 -12.30
CA ARG A 19 5.10 9.87 -13.57
C ARG A 19 6.58 9.79 -14.00
N LYS A 20 7.33 10.88 -13.84
CA LYS A 20 8.77 10.91 -14.20
C LYS A 20 9.57 9.95 -13.33
N THR A 21 9.30 9.91 -12.03
CA THR A 21 9.97 9.00 -11.09
C THR A 21 9.60 7.54 -11.38
N TYR A 22 8.34 7.28 -11.72
CA TYR A 22 7.85 5.96 -12.11
C TYR A 22 8.55 5.44 -13.37
N TYR A 23 8.55 6.23 -14.46
CA TYR A 23 9.18 5.82 -15.72
C TYR A 23 10.69 5.69 -15.59
N TRP A 24 11.34 6.57 -14.85
CA TRP A 24 12.77 6.47 -14.61
C TRP A 24 13.14 5.18 -13.88
N ASN A 25 12.38 4.83 -12.85
CA ASN A 25 12.57 3.58 -12.11
C ASN A 25 12.26 2.35 -12.97
N LEU A 26 11.24 2.43 -13.84
CA LEU A 26 10.89 1.35 -14.77
C LEU A 26 11.99 1.10 -15.81
N CYS A 27 12.55 2.17 -16.38
CA CYS A 27 13.59 2.09 -17.41
C CYS A 27 14.96 1.68 -16.87
N ASN A 28 15.25 1.97 -15.59
CA ASN A 28 16.53 1.65 -14.96
C ASN A 28 16.51 0.39 -14.09
N ARG A 29 15.45 -0.41 -14.14
CA ARG A 29 15.43 -1.71 -13.47
C ARG A 29 16.16 -2.74 -14.31
N PRO A 30 17.32 -3.27 -13.86
CA PRO A 30 17.87 -4.47 -14.44
C PRO A 30 16.94 -5.63 -14.12
N GLY A 31 16.20 -6.07 -15.15
CA GLY A 31 15.34 -7.24 -15.05
C GLY A 31 14.06 -7.02 -14.23
N LEU A 32 12.98 -6.67 -14.91
CA LEU A 32 11.60 -6.85 -14.40
C LEU A 32 11.22 -8.34 -14.26
N GLY A 33 12.18 -9.24 -14.46
CA GLY A 33 12.03 -10.63 -14.10
C GLY A 33 12.17 -10.77 -12.61
N MET A 34 11.07 -10.68 -11.86
CA MET A 34 11.04 -11.34 -10.57
C MET A 34 11.44 -12.80 -10.85
N ALA A 35 12.58 -13.23 -10.30
CA ALA A 35 12.93 -14.65 -10.38
C ALA A 35 11.74 -15.47 -9.89
N PRO A 36 11.38 -16.59 -10.51
CA PRO A 36 10.19 -17.36 -10.13
C PRO A 36 10.07 -17.63 -8.62
N GLY A 37 11.19 -17.81 -7.93
CA GLY A 37 11.22 -17.97 -6.47
C GLY A 37 10.81 -16.71 -5.68
N ASN A 38 11.09 -15.52 -6.18
CA ASN A 38 10.70 -14.27 -5.50
C ASN A 38 9.21 -13.99 -5.63
N VAL A 39 8.62 -14.34 -6.78
CA VAL A 39 7.17 -14.26 -6.98
C VAL A 39 6.44 -15.14 -5.97
N THR A 40 6.91 -16.38 -5.80
CA THR A 40 6.32 -17.33 -4.85
C THR A 40 6.40 -16.83 -3.41
N MET A 41 7.54 -16.25 -2.99
CA MET A 41 7.68 -15.71 -1.64
C MET A 41 6.76 -14.52 -1.41
N HIS A 42 6.68 -13.60 -2.34
CA HIS A 42 5.78 -12.45 -2.29
C HIS A 42 4.31 -12.91 -2.11
N GLN A 43 3.85 -13.84 -2.95
CA GLN A 43 2.50 -14.39 -2.87
C GLN A 43 2.23 -15.14 -1.55
N MET A 44 3.22 -15.86 -1.04
CA MET A 44 3.11 -16.53 0.27
C MET A 44 2.93 -15.54 1.42
N ILE A 45 3.66 -14.43 1.39
CA ILE A 45 3.54 -13.35 2.37
C ILE A 45 2.14 -12.74 2.32
N GLN A 46 1.67 -12.36 1.12
CA GLN A 46 0.31 -11.84 0.93
C GLN A 46 -0.75 -12.81 1.47
N MET A 47 -0.64 -14.09 1.12
CA MET A 47 -1.59 -15.09 1.54
C MET A 47 -1.60 -15.30 3.06
N ARG A 48 -0.43 -15.38 3.70
CA ARG A 48 -0.34 -15.52 5.17
C ARG A 48 -0.94 -14.31 5.88
N PHE A 49 -0.54 -13.11 5.46
CA PHE A 49 -1.07 -11.87 6.02
C PHE A 49 -2.60 -11.84 5.91
N THR A 50 -3.13 -12.04 4.70
CA THR A 50 -4.57 -12.00 4.43
C THR A 50 -5.32 -13.04 5.25
N LYS A 51 -4.84 -14.29 5.29
CA LYS A 51 -5.45 -15.36 6.09
C LYS A 51 -5.54 -15.01 7.57
N ASN A 52 -4.46 -14.50 8.15
CA ASN A 52 -4.41 -14.16 9.57
C ASN A 52 -5.20 -12.89 9.89
N TYR A 53 -5.21 -11.93 8.96
CA TYR A 53 -6.05 -10.74 9.04
C TYR A 53 -7.54 -11.11 9.08
N LEU A 54 -8.00 -11.93 8.13
CA LEU A 54 -9.41 -12.36 8.04
C LEU A 54 -9.88 -13.05 9.33
N LYS A 55 -9.01 -13.84 9.95
CA LYS A 55 -9.34 -14.51 11.23
C LYS A 55 -9.51 -13.54 12.39
N ARG A 56 -8.77 -12.42 12.37
CA ARG A 56 -8.68 -11.51 13.51
C ARG A 56 -9.55 -10.27 13.40
N PHE A 57 -9.67 -9.71 12.19
CA PHE A 57 -10.25 -8.39 11.98
C PHE A 57 -11.48 -8.38 11.07
N GLY A 58 -11.68 -9.40 10.25
CA GLY A 58 -12.82 -9.48 9.34
C GLY A 58 -12.44 -9.40 7.87
N ASN A 59 -13.42 -9.13 7.00
CA ASN A 59 -13.32 -9.32 5.55
C ASN A 59 -13.13 -8.01 4.74
N ASN A 60 -12.61 -6.96 5.34
CA ASN A 60 -12.38 -5.67 4.66
C ASN A 60 -10.95 -5.52 4.08
N ILE A 61 -10.36 -6.62 3.65
CA ILE A 61 -9.02 -6.70 3.06
C ILE A 61 -9.09 -7.18 1.62
N LEU A 62 -8.28 -6.57 0.74
CA LEU A 62 -8.10 -6.98 -0.65
C LEU A 62 -6.61 -7.00 -1.00
N THR A 63 -6.24 -7.91 -1.92
CA THR A 63 -4.88 -8.00 -2.47
C THR A 63 -4.85 -7.56 -3.92
N GLU A 64 -3.76 -6.93 -4.35
CA GLU A 64 -3.51 -6.51 -5.74
C GLU A 64 -4.71 -5.77 -6.38
N THR A 65 -5.42 -5.01 -5.57
CA THR A 65 -6.63 -4.31 -6.00
C THR A 65 -6.35 -2.83 -6.21
N LYS A 66 -6.77 -2.30 -7.37
CA LYS A 66 -6.66 -0.87 -7.64
C LYS A 66 -7.46 -0.07 -6.61
N LEU A 67 -6.84 0.97 -6.05
CA LEU A 67 -7.51 1.87 -5.11
C LEU A 67 -8.63 2.69 -5.77
N SER A 68 -8.58 2.85 -7.11
CA SER A 68 -9.63 3.51 -7.88
C SER A 68 -9.61 3.03 -9.32
N SER A 69 -10.75 3.01 -10.00
CA SER A 69 -10.85 2.72 -11.43
C SER A 69 -10.09 3.74 -12.31
N LYS A 70 -9.92 4.98 -11.81
CA LYS A 70 -9.26 6.08 -12.52
C LYS A 70 -7.75 6.15 -12.28
N ILE A 71 -7.24 5.51 -11.23
CA ILE A 71 -5.86 5.67 -10.74
C ILE A 71 -5.18 4.31 -10.72
N ARG A 72 -3.98 4.25 -11.32
CA ARG A 72 -3.18 3.01 -11.37
C ARG A 72 -2.30 2.86 -10.12
N ILE A 73 -2.92 2.88 -8.95
CA ILE A 73 -2.26 2.49 -7.70
C ILE A 73 -2.86 1.17 -7.28
N THR A 74 -2.02 0.16 -7.22
CA THR A 74 -2.40 -1.21 -6.89
C THR A 74 -1.46 -1.70 -5.82
N PRO A 75 -1.76 -1.44 -4.52
CA PRO A 75 -0.96 -1.97 -3.43
C PRO A 75 -1.07 -3.49 -3.37
N ASP A 76 -0.03 -4.12 -2.82
CA ASP A 76 -0.04 -5.57 -2.63
C ASP A 76 -1.16 -6.00 -1.68
N ILE A 77 -1.39 -5.23 -0.63
CA ILE A 77 -2.50 -5.42 0.31
C ILE A 77 -3.15 -4.07 0.59
N SER A 78 -4.47 -4.04 0.62
CA SER A 78 -5.26 -2.86 1.00
C SER A 78 -6.36 -3.24 1.98
N ILE A 79 -6.53 -2.42 3.01
CA ILE A 79 -7.59 -2.54 4.00
C ILE A 79 -8.53 -1.36 3.80
N TRP A 80 -9.83 -1.62 3.79
CA TRP A 80 -10.87 -0.69 3.44
C TRP A 80 -11.80 -0.44 4.63
N GLU A 81 -12.40 0.72 4.71
CA GLU A 81 -13.41 0.99 5.71
C GLU A 81 -14.61 0.06 5.51
N LYS A 82 -15.02 -0.13 4.24
CA LYS A 82 -16.14 -0.97 3.89
C LYS A 82 -15.96 -1.64 2.54
N ILE A 83 -16.28 -2.93 2.47
CA ILE A 83 -16.40 -3.69 1.21
C ILE A 83 -17.81 -4.26 1.11
N ASP A 84 -18.48 -3.97 0.01
CA ASP A 84 -19.76 -4.60 -0.38
C ASP A 84 -19.45 -5.65 -1.46
N PHE A 85 -19.28 -6.89 -1.05
CA PHE A 85 -18.98 -8.00 -1.96
C PHE A 85 -20.11 -8.30 -2.95
N ASN A 86 -21.37 -8.02 -2.59
CA ASN A 86 -22.51 -8.27 -3.47
C ASN A 86 -22.52 -7.32 -4.66
N ARG A 87 -22.05 -6.09 -4.46
CA ARG A 87 -21.98 -5.06 -5.49
C ARG A 87 -20.60 -4.90 -6.09
N GLY A 88 -19.58 -5.59 -5.56
CA GLY A 88 -18.18 -5.42 -5.97
C GLY A 88 -17.64 -4.03 -5.70
N ILE A 89 -18.11 -3.35 -4.65
CA ILE A 89 -17.72 -1.99 -4.31
C ILE A 89 -16.89 -2.00 -3.04
N ALA A 90 -15.66 -1.49 -3.14
CA ALA A 90 -14.82 -1.15 -1.99
C ALA A 90 -14.80 0.37 -1.82
N LYS A 91 -14.95 0.84 -0.57
CA LYS A 91 -15.06 2.27 -0.26
C LYS A 91 -14.07 2.65 0.81
N ASP A 92 -13.38 3.78 0.55
CA ASP A 92 -12.43 4.42 1.45
C ASP A 92 -11.29 3.48 1.93
N PRO A 93 -10.19 3.32 1.15
CA PRO A 93 -9.02 2.61 1.62
C PRO A 93 -8.44 3.32 2.84
N VAL A 94 -8.13 2.59 3.91
CA VAL A 94 -7.64 3.17 5.18
C VAL A 94 -6.21 2.78 5.50
N LEU A 95 -5.74 1.64 4.98
CA LEU A 95 -4.37 1.16 5.15
C LEU A 95 -3.91 0.42 3.90
N THR A 96 -2.64 0.62 3.52
CA THR A 96 -2.01 -0.12 2.41
C THR A 96 -0.68 -0.74 2.85
N ILE A 97 -0.30 -1.85 2.21
CA ILE A 97 0.99 -2.49 2.43
C ILE A 97 1.61 -2.83 1.08
N GLU A 98 2.86 -2.45 0.91
CA GLU A 98 3.73 -2.84 -0.19
C GLU A 98 4.74 -3.88 0.31
N ILE A 99 4.92 -4.95 -0.44
CA ILE A 99 5.85 -6.04 -0.12
C ILE A 99 7.02 -5.96 -1.11
N THR A 100 8.22 -5.86 -0.62
CA THR A 100 9.43 -5.70 -1.44
C THR A 100 10.53 -6.66 -1.00
N HIS A 101 11.52 -6.89 -1.89
CA HIS A 101 12.67 -7.75 -1.58
C HIS A 101 14.02 -7.05 -1.77
N THR A 102 14.01 -5.78 -2.18
CA THR A 102 15.24 -5.02 -2.39
C THR A 102 15.08 -3.58 -1.93
N ARG A 103 16.17 -2.97 -1.45
CA ARG A 103 16.21 -1.55 -1.09
C ARG A 103 15.93 -0.62 -2.28
N GLN A 104 16.19 -1.05 -3.52
CA GLN A 104 15.87 -0.27 -4.71
C GLN A 104 14.37 -0.13 -4.95
N ASN A 105 13.60 -1.14 -4.55
CA ASN A 105 12.13 -1.08 -4.64
C ASN A 105 11.53 -0.11 -3.62
N ASP A 106 12.24 0.23 -2.54
CA ASP A 106 11.77 1.16 -1.53
C ASP A 106 11.48 2.55 -2.10
N ARG A 107 12.29 3.03 -3.06
CA ARG A 107 12.05 4.33 -3.71
C ARG A 107 10.78 4.34 -4.54
N TYR A 108 10.47 3.25 -5.25
CA TYR A 108 9.23 3.13 -6.00
C TYR A 108 8.03 3.03 -5.06
N SER A 109 8.11 2.15 -4.08
CA SER A 109 7.08 1.97 -3.06
C SER A 109 6.84 3.28 -2.30
N ASN A 110 7.90 4.02 -1.95
CA ASN A 110 7.81 5.33 -1.32
C ASN A 110 7.05 6.36 -2.16
N SER A 111 7.32 6.43 -3.47
CA SER A 111 6.60 7.37 -4.35
C SER A 111 5.14 6.98 -4.53
N THR A 112 4.85 5.70 -4.66
CA THR A 112 3.48 5.16 -4.78
C THR A 112 2.68 5.41 -3.52
N ILE A 113 3.28 5.20 -2.34
CA ILE A 113 2.65 5.47 -1.05
C ILE A 113 2.33 6.96 -0.90
N ARG A 114 3.27 7.86 -1.18
CA ARG A 114 3.03 9.30 -1.10
C ARG A 114 1.90 9.73 -2.02
N MET A 115 1.90 9.25 -3.26
CA MET A 115 0.82 9.50 -4.21
C MET A 115 -0.53 8.94 -3.68
N ALA A 116 -0.54 7.78 -3.04
CA ALA A 116 -1.75 7.22 -2.45
C ALA A 116 -2.29 8.12 -1.32
N PHE A 117 -1.43 8.63 -0.44
CA PHE A 117 -1.84 9.60 0.59
C PHE A 117 -2.38 10.89 0.00
N ASP A 118 -1.78 11.41 -1.07
CA ASP A 118 -2.23 12.65 -1.71
C ASP A 118 -3.62 12.48 -2.36
N LEU A 119 -3.88 11.32 -2.98
CA LEU A 119 -5.11 11.06 -3.72
C LEU A 119 -6.23 10.45 -2.85
N PHE A 120 -5.89 9.81 -1.73
CA PHE A 120 -6.85 9.16 -0.85
C PHE A 120 -6.71 9.68 0.59
N PRO A 121 -7.43 10.74 0.95
CA PRO A 121 -7.37 11.29 2.32
C PRO A 121 -7.81 10.31 3.41
N SER A 122 -8.55 9.26 3.04
CA SER A 122 -8.96 8.18 3.95
C SER A 122 -7.80 7.29 4.40
N ILE A 123 -6.69 7.25 3.64
CA ILE A 123 -5.51 6.47 4.02
C ILE A 123 -4.86 7.13 5.24
N MET A 124 -4.85 6.41 6.34
CA MET A 124 -4.25 6.83 7.61
C MET A 124 -2.86 6.24 7.81
N GLU A 125 -2.63 5.02 7.31
CA GLU A 125 -1.36 4.31 7.42
C GLU A 125 -1.02 3.58 6.13
N SER A 126 0.28 3.52 5.83
CA SER A 126 0.83 2.66 4.78
C SER A 126 2.14 2.06 5.25
N PHE A 127 2.39 0.83 4.87
CA PHE A 127 3.59 0.10 5.26
C PHE A 127 4.35 -0.41 4.06
N ILE A 128 5.67 -0.51 4.21
CA ILE A 128 6.54 -1.28 3.31
C ILE A 128 7.16 -2.39 4.13
N TYR A 129 6.98 -3.62 3.69
CA TYR A 129 7.65 -4.78 4.24
C TYR A 129 8.72 -5.27 3.27
N ASN A 130 9.99 -5.19 3.67
CA ASN A 130 11.09 -5.76 2.94
C ASN A 130 11.42 -7.15 3.52
N TYR A 131 11.03 -8.20 2.80
CA TYR A 131 11.23 -9.57 3.28
C TYR A 131 12.67 -10.10 3.09
N ALA A 132 13.55 -9.40 2.38
CA ALA A 132 14.95 -9.76 2.31
C ALA A 132 15.70 -9.44 3.61
N ASP A 133 15.35 -8.33 4.24
CA ASP A 133 15.99 -7.84 5.46
C ASP A 133 15.07 -7.99 6.70
N ASP A 134 13.85 -8.50 6.51
CA ASP A 134 12.78 -8.57 7.54
C ASP A 134 12.51 -7.23 8.23
N THR A 135 12.48 -6.16 7.43
CA THR A 135 12.32 -4.78 7.92
C THR A 135 11.00 -4.18 7.50
N TRP A 136 10.49 -3.26 8.33
CA TRP A 136 9.27 -2.52 8.09
C TRP A 136 9.50 -1.02 8.11
N CYS A 137 8.84 -0.30 7.21
CA CYS A 137 8.71 1.16 7.29
C CYS A 137 7.23 1.51 7.36
N ARG A 138 6.88 2.47 8.21
CA ARG A 138 5.51 2.97 8.36
C ARG A 138 5.40 4.40 7.89
N TYR A 139 4.45 4.68 7.04
CA TYR A 139 3.95 6.01 6.73
C TYR A 139 2.63 6.22 7.44
N PHE A 140 2.41 7.40 8.00
CA PHE A 140 1.15 7.70 8.65
C PHE A 140 0.78 9.17 8.50
N ARG A 141 -0.51 9.44 8.51
CA ARG A 141 -1.05 10.79 8.50
C ARG A 141 -1.15 11.30 9.92
N GLY A 142 -0.43 12.39 10.22
CA GLY A 142 -0.52 13.07 11.51
C GLY A 142 -1.82 13.86 11.65
N THR A 143 -2.07 14.33 12.87
CA THR A 143 -3.24 15.17 13.19
C THR A 143 -3.23 16.52 12.46
N ASP A 144 -2.06 16.97 12.02
CA ASP A 144 -1.87 18.16 11.19
C ASP A 144 -2.10 17.89 9.69
N GLY A 145 -2.48 16.66 9.31
CA GLY A 145 -2.72 16.23 7.95
C GLY A 145 -1.47 15.89 7.14
N LYS A 146 -0.27 16.08 7.70
CA LYS A 146 0.98 15.74 7.02
C LYS A 146 1.28 14.26 7.10
N VAL A 147 2.09 13.78 6.16
CA VAL A 147 2.54 12.38 6.10
C VAL A 147 3.94 12.27 6.67
N TYR A 148 4.08 11.42 7.66
CA TYR A 148 5.33 11.13 8.36
C TYR A 148 5.83 9.72 8.03
N LEU A 149 7.13 9.51 8.15
CA LEU A 149 7.81 8.22 7.98
C LEU A 149 8.45 7.81 9.30
N GLU A 150 8.20 6.57 9.71
CA GLU A 150 8.90 5.87 10.78
C GLU A 150 9.61 4.64 10.20
N GLU A 151 10.94 4.59 10.34
CA GLU A 151 11.73 3.42 9.97
C GLU A 151 11.69 2.34 11.06
N ASN A 152 11.86 1.07 10.66
CA ASN A 152 11.85 -0.09 11.55
C ASN A 152 10.60 -0.17 12.44
N ARG A 153 9.44 0.16 11.87
CA ARG A 153 8.17 0.21 12.59
C ARG A 153 7.10 -0.61 11.88
N ASP A 154 6.63 -1.66 12.54
CA ASP A 154 5.55 -2.55 12.07
C ASP A 154 4.24 -2.40 12.87
N TYR A 155 4.21 -1.54 13.89
CA TYR A 155 3.01 -1.35 14.69
C TYR A 155 2.00 -0.46 13.98
N SER A 156 0.81 -1.01 13.72
CA SER A 156 -0.33 -0.26 13.21
C SER A 156 -1.16 0.30 14.36
N GLN A 157 -1.34 1.62 14.38
CA GLN A 157 -2.26 2.26 15.32
C GLN A 157 -3.71 1.99 14.96
N LEU A 158 -4.01 1.88 13.66
CA LEU A 158 -5.36 1.59 13.18
C LEU A 158 -5.83 0.20 13.60
N LEU A 159 -4.94 -0.80 13.54
CA LEU A 159 -5.25 -2.20 13.85
C LEU A 159 -4.90 -2.58 15.30
N HIS A 160 -4.22 -1.69 16.04
CA HIS A 160 -3.72 -1.95 17.39
C HIS A 160 -2.88 -3.22 17.50
N CYS A 161 -2.02 -3.49 16.50
CA CYS A 161 -1.15 -4.66 16.50
C CYS A 161 0.15 -4.45 15.73
N HIS A 162 1.13 -5.32 16.00
CA HIS A 162 2.32 -5.48 15.18
C HIS A 162 1.97 -6.31 13.93
N LEU A 163 2.19 -5.75 12.72
CA LEU A 163 1.85 -6.40 11.45
C LEU A 163 2.67 -7.66 11.20
N HIS A 164 3.91 -7.72 11.72
CA HIS A 164 4.73 -8.93 11.65
C HIS A 164 4.04 -10.16 12.30
N THR A 165 3.17 -9.94 13.29
CA THR A 165 2.39 -11.05 13.89
C THR A 165 1.41 -11.70 12.91
N LEU A 166 1.01 -10.99 11.86
CA LEU A 166 0.14 -11.51 10.81
C LEU A 166 0.89 -12.34 9.75
N LEU A 167 2.22 -12.35 9.79
CA LEU A 167 3.06 -13.18 8.91
C LEU A 167 3.40 -14.55 9.50
N LYS A 168 3.13 -14.77 10.77
CA LYS A 168 3.32 -16.05 11.49
C LYS A 168 2.09 -16.96 11.36
#